data_c61b0315554726a6103c84c7d5775881
#
_entry.id   c61b0315554726a6103c84c7d5775881
#
_cell.length_a   1.000
_cell.length_b   1.000
_cell.length_c   1.000
_cell.angle_alpha   90.00
_cell.angle_beta   90.00
_cell.angle_gamma   90.00
#
_symmetry.space_group_name_H-M   'P 1'
#
loop_
_entity.id
_entity.type
_entity.pdbx_description
1 polymer ?
#
loop_
_entity_poly.entity_id
_entity_poly.type
_entity_poly.pdbx_seq_one_letter_code
_entity_poly.pdbx_strand_id
1 'polypeptide(L)'
;MADKKKEQAMVVSQEQIADGIFSMWIHTEAAQSARPGQFISMYTKDATKLLPRPISICEINKEDSRLRVVYRVTGENTGTEEFSKLKTGDAIPIIGPLGNGFPFEAAEGKKVFLMGGGIGVPPILELAKQMDCEKKQIVVGYRDAQTFLKEEFEQNGELYISTEDGSVGTKGNVMDAIRENALEADMIYACG
;
A
#
# COMPACT_ATOMS: atom_id res chain seq x y z
N MET A 1 19.15 7.96 -10.17
CA MET A 1 18.94 6.67 -9.46
C MET A 1 18.69 6.99 -8.00
N ALA A 2 17.58 6.51 -7.42
CA ALA A 2 17.38 6.65 -5.98
C ALA A 2 18.53 5.97 -5.23
N ASP A 3 19.06 6.64 -4.22
CA ASP A 3 20.20 6.17 -3.43
C ASP A 3 19.70 5.04 -2.50
N LYS A 4 19.88 3.80 -2.94
CA LYS A 4 19.43 2.61 -2.21
C LYS A 4 20.33 2.39 -1.00
N LYS A 5 19.84 2.70 0.20
CA LYS A 5 20.60 2.56 1.42
C LYS A 5 20.03 1.45 2.30
N LYS A 6 20.94 0.72 2.95
CA LYS A 6 20.57 -0.12 4.10
C LYS A 6 20.66 0.77 5.33
N GLU A 7 19.56 0.89 6.08
CA GLU A 7 19.49 1.73 7.27
C GLU A 7 18.68 1.07 8.38
N GLN A 8 18.78 1.64 9.57
CA GLN A 8 17.93 1.30 10.71
C GLN A 8 16.80 2.33 10.75
N ALA A 9 15.62 1.93 10.27
CA ALA A 9 14.42 2.74 10.44
C ALA A 9 13.88 2.58 11.87
N MET A 10 13.12 3.58 12.33
CA MET A 10 12.50 3.56 13.66
C MET A 10 10.99 3.50 13.52
N VAL A 11 10.35 2.57 14.22
CA VAL A 11 8.89 2.49 14.27
C VAL A 11 8.34 3.71 15.01
N VAL A 12 7.50 4.49 14.33
CA VAL A 12 6.81 5.66 14.87
C VAL A 12 5.47 5.27 15.49
N SER A 13 4.72 4.44 14.77
CA SER A 13 3.47 3.86 15.26
C SER A 13 3.16 2.57 14.53
N GLN A 14 2.37 1.72 15.14
CA GLN A 14 1.81 0.52 14.53
C GLN A 14 0.43 0.23 15.09
N GLU A 15 -0.47 -0.19 14.23
CA GLU A 15 -1.82 -0.59 14.57
C GLU A 15 -2.30 -1.75 13.69
N GLN A 16 -3.20 -2.56 14.20
CA GLN A 16 -3.91 -3.55 13.42
C GLN A 16 -5.18 -2.90 12.84
N ILE A 17 -5.27 -2.80 11.51
CA ILE A 17 -6.37 -2.11 10.79
C ILE A 17 -7.42 -3.07 10.24
N ALA A 18 -7.12 -4.37 10.18
CA ALA A 18 -8.04 -5.46 9.85
C ALA A 18 -7.45 -6.77 10.39
N ASP A 19 -8.18 -7.88 10.32
CA ASP A 19 -7.68 -9.17 10.80
C ASP A 19 -6.40 -9.59 10.08
N GLY A 20 -5.31 -9.71 10.84
CA GLY A 20 -3.97 -10.01 10.32
C GLY A 20 -3.36 -8.93 9.43
N ILE A 21 -3.97 -7.73 9.30
CA ILE A 21 -3.44 -6.60 8.53
C ILE A 21 -2.97 -5.49 9.49
N PHE A 22 -1.71 -5.11 9.34
CA PHE A 22 -1.05 -4.10 10.17
C PHE A 22 -0.63 -2.90 9.32
N SER A 23 -0.82 -1.72 9.88
CA SER A 23 -0.34 -0.44 9.38
C SER A 23 0.81 0.02 10.28
N MET A 24 1.97 0.31 9.70
CA MET A 24 3.15 0.75 10.43
C MET A 24 3.71 2.01 9.79
N TRP A 25 3.91 3.06 10.59
CA TRP A 25 4.72 4.21 10.22
C TRP A 25 6.14 4.04 10.72
N ILE A 26 7.10 4.26 9.85
CA ILE A 26 8.54 4.24 10.18
C ILE A 26 9.19 5.57 9.81
N HIS A 27 10.11 6.05 10.65
CA HIS A 27 11.00 7.16 10.33
C HIS A 27 12.23 6.62 9.60
N THR A 28 12.51 7.17 8.41
CA THR A 28 13.54 6.67 7.50
C THR A 28 13.92 7.71 6.45
N GLU A 29 15.22 7.84 6.13
CA GLU A 29 15.73 8.68 5.05
C GLU A 29 15.22 8.23 3.67
N ALA A 30 14.82 6.96 3.52
CA ALA A 30 14.23 6.44 2.29
C ALA A 30 13.00 7.23 1.83
N ALA A 31 12.27 7.89 2.75
CA ALA A 31 11.10 8.72 2.45
C ALA A 31 11.43 9.89 1.51
N GLN A 32 12.65 10.45 1.59
CA GLN A 32 13.04 11.63 0.80
C GLN A 32 13.06 11.36 -0.71
N SER A 33 13.39 10.13 -1.10
CA SER A 33 13.50 9.72 -2.50
C SER A 33 12.41 8.74 -2.96
N ALA A 34 11.50 8.36 -2.06
CA ALA A 34 10.42 7.42 -2.36
C ALA A 34 9.40 8.00 -3.34
N ARG A 35 8.81 7.11 -4.16
CA ARG A 35 7.77 7.40 -5.16
C ARG A 35 6.63 6.37 -5.04
N PRO A 36 5.40 6.72 -5.45
CA PRO A 36 4.27 5.79 -5.49
C PRO A 36 4.60 4.49 -6.24
N GLY A 37 4.19 3.35 -5.70
CA GLY A 37 4.43 2.03 -6.30
C GLY A 37 5.79 1.42 -6.01
N GLN A 38 6.67 2.10 -5.28
CA GLN A 38 7.90 1.50 -4.75
C GLN A 38 7.64 0.69 -3.47
N PHE A 39 8.63 -0.06 -3.05
CA PHE A 39 8.60 -0.89 -1.86
C PHE A 39 9.90 -0.76 -1.05
N ILE A 40 9.90 -1.26 0.16
CA ILE A 40 11.08 -1.46 0.99
C ILE A 40 11.26 -2.94 1.32
N SER A 41 12.49 -3.39 1.47
CA SER A 41 12.81 -4.71 2.03
C SER A 41 13.07 -4.59 3.52
N MET A 42 12.21 -5.20 4.33
CA MET A 42 12.29 -5.19 5.80
C MET A 42 12.93 -6.47 6.31
N TYR A 43 13.87 -6.36 7.23
CA TYR A 43 14.61 -7.49 7.82
C TYR A 43 14.12 -7.74 9.24
N THR A 44 14.05 -9.02 9.61
CA THR A 44 13.83 -9.44 10.99
C THR A 44 15.11 -9.32 11.82
N LYS A 45 14.97 -9.31 13.15
CA LYS A 45 16.11 -9.44 14.07
C LYS A 45 16.53 -10.90 14.26
N ASP A 46 15.65 -11.83 13.92
CA ASP A 46 15.90 -13.27 13.99
C ASP A 46 16.83 -13.71 12.86
N ALA A 47 18.07 -14.09 13.22
CA ALA A 47 19.09 -14.53 12.28
C ALA A 47 18.74 -15.82 11.51
N THR A 48 17.71 -16.56 11.94
CA THR A 48 17.23 -17.76 11.24
C THR A 48 16.32 -17.39 10.06
N LYS A 49 15.77 -16.18 10.02
CA LYS A 49 14.90 -15.67 8.96
C LYS A 49 15.70 -14.83 7.96
N LEU A 50 16.53 -15.50 7.16
CA LEU A 50 17.54 -14.88 6.29
C LEU A 50 16.98 -13.92 5.24
N LEU A 51 15.78 -14.18 4.72
CA LEU A 51 15.20 -13.39 3.62
C LEU A 51 14.44 -12.18 4.16
N PRO A 52 14.69 -10.98 3.60
CA PRO A 52 13.86 -9.81 3.91
C PRO A 52 12.44 -9.97 3.34
N ARG A 53 11.53 -9.18 3.86
CA ARG A 53 10.15 -9.09 3.37
C ARG A 53 10.00 -7.83 2.54
N PRO A 54 9.73 -7.96 1.21
CA PRO A 54 9.39 -6.81 0.39
C PRO A 54 7.97 -6.35 0.76
N ILE A 55 7.86 -5.11 1.21
CA ILE A 55 6.59 -4.50 1.59
C ILE A 55 6.43 -3.19 0.81
N SER A 56 5.31 -3.08 0.09
CA SER A 56 4.99 -1.89 -0.70
C SER A 56 4.80 -0.67 0.21
N ILE A 57 5.23 0.48 -0.28
CA ILE A 57 5.01 1.76 0.38
C ILE A 57 3.54 2.13 0.17
N CYS A 58 2.83 2.38 1.27
CA CYS A 58 1.43 2.80 1.29
C CYS A 58 1.30 4.32 1.24
N GLU A 59 2.13 5.04 2.01
CA GLU A 59 2.16 6.51 2.05
C GLU A 59 3.57 7.04 2.28
N ILE A 60 3.80 8.28 1.80
CA ILE A 60 5.09 8.97 1.86
C ILE A 60 4.89 10.34 2.52
N ASN A 61 5.51 10.57 3.67
CA ASN A 61 5.60 11.88 4.30
C ASN A 61 7.06 12.34 4.27
N LYS A 62 7.41 13.17 3.30
CA LYS A 62 8.77 13.69 3.13
C LYS A 62 9.13 14.73 4.20
N GLU A 63 8.17 15.51 4.67
CA GLU A 63 8.41 16.56 5.68
C GLU A 63 8.93 15.96 6.99
N ASP A 64 8.31 14.89 7.43
CA ASP A 64 8.68 14.18 8.66
C ASP A 64 9.66 13.02 8.43
N SER A 65 10.13 12.78 7.21
CA SER A 65 10.95 11.62 6.84
C SER A 65 10.30 10.30 7.26
N ARG A 66 9.02 10.09 6.90
CA ARG A 66 8.26 8.89 7.28
C ARG A 66 7.71 8.16 6.06
N LEU A 67 7.68 6.83 6.17
CA LEU A 67 6.95 5.95 5.26
C LEU A 67 5.89 5.17 6.05
N ARG A 68 4.70 5.04 5.47
CA ARG A 68 3.69 4.08 5.92
C ARG A 68 3.79 2.82 5.09
N VAL A 69 3.83 1.69 5.74
CA VAL A 69 3.72 0.37 5.13
C VAL A 69 2.50 -0.34 5.70
N VAL A 70 1.78 -1.07 4.84
CA VAL A 70 0.67 -1.92 5.27
C VAL A 70 0.97 -3.34 4.80
N TYR A 71 0.89 -4.30 5.71
CA TYR A 71 1.27 -5.68 5.42
C TYR A 71 0.36 -6.68 6.11
N ARG A 72 0.32 -7.89 5.55
CA ARG A 72 -0.40 -9.03 6.11
C ARG A 72 0.55 -9.92 6.88
N VAL A 73 0.13 -10.37 8.05
CA VAL A 73 0.77 -11.49 8.76
C VAL A 73 0.44 -12.79 8.03
N THR A 74 1.46 -13.48 7.53
CA THR A 74 1.29 -14.65 6.64
C THR A 74 1.31 -15.99 7.38
N GLY A 75 1.31 -15.97 8.72
CA GLY A 75 1.29 -17.15 9.57
C GLY A 75 2.26 -17.05 10.75
N GLU A 76 2.27 -18.09 11.57
CA GLU A 76 3.13 -18.22 12.74
C GLU A 76 4.61 -18.37 12.34
N ASN A 77 5.51 -17.88 13.16
CA ASN A 77 6.97 -17.91 12.99
C ASN A 77 7.46 -17.23 11.68
N THR A 78 6.65 -16.36 11.07
CA THR A 78 7.02 -15.60 9.88
C THR A 78 7.70 -14.27 10.24
N GLY A 79 8.37 -13.64 9.27
CA GLY A 79 8.93 -12.29 9.46
C GLY A 79 7.85 -11.23 9.67
N THR A 80 6.70 -11.37 9.01
CA THR A 80 5.57 -10.44 9.18
C THR A 80 4.91 -10.59 10.55
N GLU A 81 4.91 -11.78 11.15
CA GLU A 81 4.49 -11.95 12.54
C GLU A 81 5.49 -11.27 13.52
N GLU A 82 6.80 -11.34 13.26
CA GLU A 82 7.78 -10.60 14.06
C GLU A 82 7.55 -9.09 13.96
N PHE A 83 7.30 -8.58 12.76
CA PHE A 83 7.00 -7.16 12.56
C PHE A 83 5.75 -6.72 13.32
N SER A 84 4.69 -7.55 13.39
CA SER A 84 3.45 -7.20 14.10
C SER A 84 3.62 -7.04 15.61
N LYS A 85 4.74 -7.50 16.18
CA LYS A 85 5.08 -7.38 17.60
C LYS A 85 5.93 -6.12 17.91
N LEU A 86 6.39 -5.40 16.88
CA LEU A 86 7.18 -4.18 17.05
C LEU A 86 6.34 -3.05 17.65
N LYS A 87 7.00 -2.20 18.43
CA LYS A 87 6.38 -1.06 19.13
C LYS A 87 7.07 0.24 18.74
N THR A 88 6.42 1.34 19.01
CA THR A 88 7.01 2.68 18.87
C THR A 88 8.38 2.75 19.55
N GLY A 89 9.38 3.21 18.82
CA GLY A 89 10.77 3.29 19.24
C GLY A 89 11.62 2.07 18.90
N ASP A 90 11.03 0.97 18.45
CA ASP A 90 11.82 -0.18 17.99
C ASP A 90 12.53 0.14 16.65
N ALA A 91 13.78 -0.33 16.55
CA ALA A 91 14.54 -0.24 15.32
C ALA A 91 14.26 -1.45 14.41
N ILE A 92 14.13 -1.19 13.11
CA ILE A 92 13.96 -2.21 12.08
C ILE A 92 14.92 -1.97 10.92
N PRO A 93 15.76 -2.96 10.55
CA PRO A 93 16.65 -2.83 9.40
C PRO A 93 15.85 -2.87 8.11
N ILE A 94 16.09 -1.90 7.22
CA ILE A 94 15.46 -1.84 5.91
C ILE A 94 16.46 -1.59 4.79
N ILE A 95 16.08 -1.92 3.57
CA ILE A 95 16.68 -1.42 2.33
C ILE A 95 15.58 -0.79 1.50
N GLY A 96 15.77 0.45 1.07
CA GLY A 96 14.80 1.16 0.24
C GLY A 96 15.20 2.58 -0.11
N PRO A 97 14.37 3.26 -0.93
CA PRO A 97 13.25 2.68 -1.67
C PRO A 97 13.71 1.80 -2.83
N LEU A 98 12.93 0.79 -3.17
CA LEU A 98 13.20 -0.19 -4.23
C LEU A 98 12.10 -0.18 -5.29
N GLY A 99 12.40 -0.64 -6.50
CA GLY A 99 11.48 -0.63 -7.64
C GLY A 99 11.48 0.70 -8.39
N ASN A 100 10.73 0.74 -9.50
CA ASN A 100 10.68 1.91 -10.39
C ASN A 100 9.55 2.89 -10.05
N GLY A 101 8.55 2.45 -9.28
CA GLY A 101 7.32 3.20 -9.05
C GLY A 101 6.37 3.17 -10.26
N PHE A 102 5.23 3.81 -10.12
CA PHE A 102 4.27 3.98 -11.21
C PHE A 102 4.64 5.20 -12.08
N PRO A 103 4.61 5.07 -13.41
CA PRO A 103 4.79 6.20 -14.34
C PRO A 103 3.47 6.97 -14.48
N PHE A 104 3.09 7.78 -13.49
CA PHE A 104 1.78 8.42 -13.44
C PHE A 104 1.71 9.81 -14.08
N GLU A 105 2.84 10.36 -14.51
CA GLU A 105 2.90 11.66 -15.18
C GLU A 105 2.14 11.67 -16.53
N ALA A 106 1.95 10.50 -17.14
CA ALA A 106 1.20 10.34 -18.38
C ALA A 106 -0.34 10.32 -18.21
N ALA A 107 -0.82 10.41 -16.96
CA ALA A 107 -2.25 10.38 -16.63
C ALA A 107 -2.95 11.74 -16.73
N GLU A 108 -2.20 12.83 -16.93
CA GLU A 108 -2.75 14.17 -17.07
C GLU A 108 -3.83 14.22 -18.16
N GLY A 109 -5.00 14.78 -17.83
CA GLY A 109 -6.14 14.91 -18.74
C GLY A 109 -6.80 13.57 -19.13
N LYS A 110 -6.57 12.49 -18.42
CA LYS A 110 -7.12 11.16 -18.69
C LYS A 110 -8.06 10.69 -17.59
N LYS A 111 -8.99 9.80 -17.96
CA LYS A 111 -9.76 9.00 -17.01
C LYS A 111 -8.93 7.79 -16.61
N VAL A 112 -8.79 7.57 -15.32
CA VAL A 112 -7.87 6.57 -14.79
C VAL A 112 -8.57 5.58 -13.86
N PHE A 113 -8.24 4.28 -14.02
CA PHE A 113 -8.50 3.28 -12.99
C PHE A 113 -7.25 3.11 -12.12
N LEU A 114 -7.46 3.25 -10.80
CA LEU A 114 -6.52 2.85 -9.76
C LEU A 114 -7.06 1.59 -9.09
N MET A 115 -6.47 0.44 -9.41
CA MET A 115 -7.02 -0.85 -9.01
C MET A 115 -6.13 -1.55 -7.98
N GLY A 116 -6.75 -2.01 -6.89
CA GLY A 116 -6.06 -2.77 -5.86
C GLY A 116 -6.87 -3.98 -5.40
N GLY A 117 -6.21 -5.13 -5.18
CA GLY A 117 -6.84 -6.32 -4.63
C GLY A 117 -6.13 -6.84 -3.37
N GLY A 118 -6.87 -7.10 -2.29
CA GLY A 118 -6.30 -7.61 -1.05
C GLY A 118 -5.13 -6.78 -0.54
N ILE A 119 -3.93 -7.39 -0.37
CA ILE A 119 -2.73 -6.66 0.09
C ILE A 119 -2.08 -5.80 -1.02
N GLY A 120 -2.62 -5.80 -2.24
CA GLY A 120 -2.26 -4.86 -3.29
C GLY A 120 -2.99 -3.51 -3.19
N VAL A 121 -3.97 -3.37 -2.32
CA VAL A 121 -4.70 -2.11 -2.06
C VAL A 121 -3.79 -1.00 -1.51
N PRO A 122 -2.92 -1.23 -0.49
CA PRO A 122 -2.11 -0.18 0.11
C PRO A 122 -1.24 0.65 -0.86
N PRO A 123 -0.48 0.06 -1.81
CA PRO A 123 0.36 0.86 -2.71
C PRO A 123 -0.41 1.77 -3.68
N ILE A 124 -1.72 1.57 -3.82
CA ILE A 124 -2.57 2.43 -4.64
C ILE A 124 -2.89 3.75 -3.93
N LEU A 125 -2.82 3.80 -2.59
CA LEU A 125 -3.19 5.01 -1.84
C LEU A 125 -2.27 6.20 -2.15
N GLU A 126 -0.94 6.02 -2.08
CA GLU A 126 -0.02 7.11 -2.40
C GLU A 126 -0.14 7.56 -3.86
N LEU A 127 -0.38 6.61 -4.76
CA LEU A 127 -0.64 6.94 -6.16
C LEU A 127 -1.92 7.78 -6.31
N ALA A 128 -3.00 7.42 -5.59
CA ALA A 128 -4.24 8.17 -5.60
C ALA A 128 -4.06 9.61 -5.06
N LYS A 129 -3.21 9.80 -4.05
CA LYS A 129 -2.91 11.11 -3.48
C LYS A 129 -2.12 12.02 -4.43
N GLN A 130 -1.13 11.46 -5.12
CA GLN A 130 -0.22 12.25 -5.96
C GLN A 130 -0.66 12.40 -7.41
N MET A 131 -1.60 11.55 -7.88
CA MET A 131 -2.02 11.57 -9.27
C MET A 131 -2.88 12.78 -9.61
N ASP A 132 -2.51 13.51 -10.63
CA ASP A 132 -3.32 14.51 -11.31
C ASP A 132 -3.87 13.91 -12.61
N CYS A 133 -5.20 13.93 -12.78
CA CYS A 133 -5.89 13.35 -13.93
C CYS A 133 -7.32 13.92 -14.05
N GLU A 134 -7.94 13.77 -15.22
CA GLU A 134 -9.31 14.25 -15.47
C GLU A 134 -10.34 13.59 -14.54
N LYS A 135 -10.27 12.26 -14.43
CA LYS A 135 -11.17 11.48 -13.58
C LYS A 135 -10.42 10.34 -12.91
N LYS A 136 -10.45 10.31 -11.59
CA LYS A 136 -9.82 9.29 -10.76
C LYS A 136 -10.86 8.33 -10.22
N GLN A 137 -10.86 7.11 -10.72
CA GLN A 137 -11.76 6.03 -10.32
C GLN A 137 -10.94 4.96 -9.58
N ILE A 138 -11.13 4.87 -8.28
CA ILE A 138 -10.41 3.94 -7.40
C ILE A 138 -11.27 2.70 -7.24
N VAL A 139 -10.79 1.56 -7.70
CA VAL A 139 -11.53 0.29 -7.67
C VAL A 139 -10.76 -0.71 -6.80
N VAL A 140 -11.27 -1.00 -5.61
CA VAL A 140 -10.58 -1.86 -4.65
C VAL A 140 -11.39 -3.09 -4.30
N GLY A 141 -10.70 -4.22 -4.22
CA GLY A 141 -11.29 -5.52 -3.91
C GLY A 141 -10.80 -6.07 -2.58
N TYR A 142 -11.75 -6.54 -1.77
CA TYR A 142 -11.49 -7.19 -0.50
C TYR A 142 -12.15 -8.57 -0.45
N ARG A 143 -11.80 -9.35 0.54
CA ARG A 143 -12.40 -10.64 0.76
C ARG A 143 -13.80 -10.54 1.39
N ASP A 144 -13.93 -9.62 2.33
CA ASP A 144 -15.10 -9.44 3.19
C ASP A 144 -15.26 -7.96 3.61
N ALA A 145 -16.11 -7.68 4.59
CA ALA A 145 -16.40 -6.33 5.08
C ALA A 145 -15.21 -5.58 5.71
N GLN A 146 -14.03 -6.18 5.84
CA GLN A 146 -12.84 -5.52 6.37
C GLN A 146 -12.17 -4.64 5.30
N THR A 147 -12.82 -3.54 4.96
CA THR A 147 -12.41 -2.61 3.91
C THR A 147 -11.42 -1.56 4.42
N PHE A 148 -10.23 -2.00 4.83
CA PHE A 148 -9.18 -1.10 5.34
C PHE A 148 -8.77 -0.04 4.30
N LEU A 149 -8.40 1.16 4.77
CA LEU A 149 -8.06 2.35 3.97
C LEU A 149 -9.24 2.94 3.15
N LYS A 150 -10.48 2.52 3.42
CA LYS A 150 -11.65 3.01 2.68
C LYS A 150 -11.79 4.52 2.79
N GLU A 151 -11.73 5.06 4.01
CA GLU A 151 -11.92 6.48 4.29
C GLU A 151 -10.84 7.34 3.63
N GLU A 152 -9.60 6.86 3.61
CA GLU A 152 -8.51 7.53 2.92
C GLU A 152 -8.71 7.56 1.40
N PHE A 153 -9.22 6.49 0.82
CA PHE A 153 -9.54 6.46 -0.62
C PHE A 153 -10.71 7.38 -0.99
N GLU A 154 -11.75 7.44 -0.16
CA GLU A 154 -12.92 8.32 -0.38
C GLU A 154 -12.52 9.81 -0.46
N GLN A 155 -11.43 10.19 0.21
CA GLN A 155 -10.88 11.55 0.16
C GLN A 155 -10.06 11.85 -1.10
N ASN A 156 -9.70 10.82 -1.88
CA ASN A 156 -8.74 10.94 -2.97
C ASN A 156 -9.28 10.60 -4.36
N GLY A 157 -10.58 10.29 -4.50
CA GLY A 157 -11.20 10.00 -5.78
C GLY A 157 -12.57 9.33 -5.66
N GLU A 158 -13.17 8.95 -6.78
CA GLU A 158 -14.40 8.17 -6.80
C GLU A 158 -14.08 6.71 -6.42
N LEU A 159 -14.55 6.27 -5.26
CA LEU A 159 -14.27 4.95 -4.72
C LEU A 159 -15.36 3.93 -5.09
N TYR A 160 -14.94 2.80 -5.64
CA TYR A 160 -15.75 1.62 -5.92
C TYR A 160 -15.16 0.41 -5.20
N ILE A 161 -15.96 -0.27 -4.40
CA ILE A 161 -15.54 -1.42 -3.61
C ILE A 161 -16.20 -2.68 -4.13
N SER A 162 -15.44 -3.76 -4.20
CA SER A 162 -15.95 -5.12 -4.35
C SER A 162 -15.53 -5.99 -3.18
N THR A 163 -16.40 -6.93 -2.78
CA THR A 163 -16.07 -7.96 -1.81
C THR A 163 -16.47 -9.33 -2.35
N GLU A 164 -15.62 -10.35 -2.12
CA GLU A 164 -15.89 -11.70 -2.63
C GLU A 164 -17.22 -12.27 -2.10
N ASP A 165 -17.52 -12.00 -0.82
CA ASP A 165 -18.75 -12.45 -0.16
C ASP A 165 -19.98 -11.56 -0.43
N GLY A 166 -19.77 -10.35 -0.98
CA GLY A 166 -20.83 -9.36 -1.24
C GLY A 166 -21.27 -8.58 0.00
N SER A 167 -20.48 -8.56 1.05
CA SER A 167 -20.81 -7.84 2.31
C SER A 167 -20.76 -6.33 2.18
N VAL A 168 -19.91 -5.79 1.26
CA VAL A 168 -19.80 -4.36 0.97
C VAL A 168 -19.60 -4.16 -0.53
N GLY A 169 -20.32 -3.19 -1.11
CA GLY A 169 -20.21 -2.84 -2.52
C GLY A 169 -20.65 -3.95 -3.47
N THR A 170 -19.97 -4.07 -4.60
CA THR A 170 -20.25 -5.10 -5.61
C THR A 170 -19.78 -6.48 -5.12
N LYS A 171 -20.62 -7.50 -5.28
CA LYS A 171 -20.22 -8.88 -5.02
C LYS A 171 -19.30 -9.40 -6.11
N GLY A 172 -18.09 -9.85 -5.74
CA GLY A 172 -17.12 -10.40 -6.65
C GLY A 172 -15.78 -9.69 -6.56
N ASN A 173 -15.12 -9.50 -7.69
CA ASN A 173 -13.80 -8.87 -7.79
C ASN A 173 -13.87 -7.45 -8.40
N VAL A 174 -12.73 -6.78 -8.53
CA VAL A 174 -12.65 -5.41 -9.08
C VAL A 174 -13.22 -5.28 -10.50
N MET A 175 -13.13 -6.34 -11.32
CA MET A 175 -13.70 -6.32 -12.68
C MET A 175 -15.24 -6.38 -12.66
N ASP A 176 -15.81 -7.02 -11.64
CA ASP A 176 -17.27 -7.06 -11.46
C ASP A 176 -17.77 -5.67 -11.05
N ALA A 177 -17.05 -4.96 -10.18
CA ALA A 177 -17.38 -3.58 -9.83
C ALA A 177 -17.30 -2.64 -11.04
N ILE A 178 -16.30 -2.78 -11.90
CA ILE A 178 -16.19 -2.00 -13.14
C ILE A 178 -17.38 -2.24 -14.06
N ARG A 179 -17.78 -3.51 -14.26
CA ARG A 179 -18.93 -3.87 -15.12
C ARG A 179 -20.26 -3.38 -14.56
N GLU A 180 -20.49 -3.60 -13.27
CA GLU A 180 -21.75 -3.22 -12.61
C GLU A 180 -21.98 -1.70 -12.65
N ASN A 181 -20.91 -0.92 -12.48
CA ASN A 181 -20.98 0.54 -12.50
C ASN A 181 -20.72 1.15 -13.88
N ALA A 182 -20.59 0.34 -14.94
CA ALA A 182 -20.31 0.77 -16.31
C ALA A 182 -19.16 1.78 -16.41
N LEU A 183 -18.06 1.50 -15.69
CA LEU A 183 -16.90 2.39 -15.61
C LEU A 183 -16.06 2.28 -16.87
N GLU A 184 -15.45 3.40 -17.27
CA GLU A 184 -14.53 3.49 -18.41
C GLU A 184 -13.30 4.30 -18.03
N ALA A 185 -12.15 3.91 -18.55
CA ALA A 185 -10.88 4.61 -18.35
C ALA A 185 -9.97 4.52 -19.58
N ASP A 186 -9.11 5.54 -19.73
CA ASP A 186 -8.07 5.60 -20.76
C ASP A 186 -6.79 4.90 -20.29
N MET A 187 -6.56 4.85 -18.97
CA MET A 187 -5.37 4.26 -18.36
C MET A 187 -5.74 3.45 -17.12
N ILE A 188 -4.95 2.41 -16.88
CA ILE A 188 -5.12 1.50 -15.72
C ILE A 188 -3.80 1.38 -14.99
N TYR A 189 -3.83 1.59 -13.68
CA TYR A 189 -2.77 1.24 -12.75
C TYR A 189 -3.29 0.17 -11.79
N ALA A 190 -2.61 -0.94 -11.68
CA ALA A 190 -3.08 -2.07 -10.90
C ALA A 190 -1.99 -2.67 -10.01
N CYS A 191 -2.38 -3.13 -8.82
CA CYS A 191 -1.56 -3.90 -7.90
C CYS A 191 -2.42 -4.93 -7.17
N GLY A 192 -1.95 -6.21 -7.10
CA GLY A 192 -2.66 -7.29 -6.39
C GLY A 192 -2.35 -8.66 -6.92
#